data_3469c84addb98e7879f46462a9ca8679
#
_entry.id   3469c84addb98e7879f46462a9ca8679
#
_cell.length_a   1.000
_cell.length_b   1.000
_cell.length_c   1.000
_cell.angle_alpha   90.00
_cell.angle_beta   90.00
_cell.angle_gamma   90.00
#
_symmetry.space_group_name_H-M   'P 1'
#
loop_
_entity.id
_entity.type
_entity.pdbx_description
1 polymer ?
#
loop_
_entity_poly.entity_id
_entity_poly.type
_entity_poly.pdbx_seq_one_letter_code
_entity_poly.pdbx_strand_id
1 'polypeptide(L)'
;MILLQQMLALFILMIIGYACGKKDILDSSTTKKISWLVVNVANVAMILQAGLDNQNDMPKETLLIVGGLAVAMYVMLILLAAILPIVLRAKKENYGIYRTMLVFSNVGFMGFPLLLALAGTQAVLYAAIFQFLFSFLLYSYGITNISGRKAGESGFQWKRMINPGLIACVIAISSFFAKVDMPDFVDTVLKNLAN
;
A
#
# COMPACT_ATOMS: atom_id res chain seq x y z
N MET A 1 -20.06 -11.92 -6.70
CA MET A 1 -20.88 -11.45 -5.57
C MET A 1 -20.02 -10.94 -4.39
N ILE A 2 -18.96 -11.65 -3.99
CA ILE A 2 -18.08 -11.27 -2.87
C ILE A 2 -17.46 -9.88 -3.05
N LEU A 3 -16.92 -9.57 -4.25
CA LEU A 3 -16.34 -8.25 -4.54
C LEU A 3 -17.34 -7.10 -4.30
N LEU A 4 -18.57 -7.24 -4.82
CA LEU A 4 -19.62 -6.23 -4.66
C LEU A 4 -20.01 -6.05 -3.19
N GLN A 5 -20.11 -7.14 -2.43
CA GLN A 5 -20.38 -7.08 -0.99
C GLN A 5 -19.29 -6.34 -0.22
N GLN A 6 -18.02 -6.60 -0.53
CA GLN A 6 -16.89 -5.90 0.09
C GLN A 6 -16.86 -4.42 -0.28
N MET A 7 -17.12 -4.08 -1.54
CA MET A 7 -17.23 -2.68 -1.96
C MET A 7 -18.39 -1.96 -1.27
N LEU A 8 -19.53 -2.61 -1.12
CA LEU A 8 -20.67 -2.05 -0.38
C LEU A 8 -20.36 -1.86 1.11
N ALA A 9 -19.69 -2.83 1.75
CA ALA A 9 -19.25 -2.70 3.13
C ALA A 9 -18.32 -1.50 3.32
N LEU A 10 -17.30 -1.35 2.46
CA LEU A 10 -16.41 -0.19 2.49
C LEU A 10 -17.16 1.13 2.25
N PHE A 11 -18.13 1.13 1.35
CA PHE A 11 -18.97 2.31 1.09
C PHE A 11 -19.81 2.70 2.31
N ILE A 12 -20.41 1.72 2.99
CA ILE A 12 -21.19 1.95 4.23
C ILE A 12 -20.27 2.52 5.33
N LEU A 13 -19.08 1.95 5.51
CA LEU A 13 -18.08 2.47 6.46
C LEU A 13 -17.67 3.91 6.15
N MET A 14 -17.54 4.25 4.87
CA MET A 14 -17.25 5.62 4.43
C MET A 14 -18.40 6.58 4.75
N ILE A 15 -19.67 6.15 4.58
CA ILE A 15 -20.85 6.95 4.97
C ILE A 15 -20.86 7.17 6.48
N ILE A 16 -20.59 6.13 7.28
CA ILE A 16 -20.51 6.25 8.74
C ILE A 16 -19.41 7.23 9.13
N GLY A 17 -18.20 7.10 8.54
CA GLY A 17 -17.09 8.01 8.77
C GLY A 17 -17.42 9.46 8.43
N TYR A 18 -18.12 9.68 7.32
CA TYR A 18 -18.61 11.00 6.91
C TYR A 18 -19.62 11.58 7.93
N ALA A 19 -20.58 10.76 8.39
CA ALA A 19 -21.57 11.17 9.39
C ALA A 19 -20.91 11.54 10.73
N CYS A 20 -19.91 10.76 11.17
CA CYS A 20 -19.11 11.05 12.36
C CYS A 20 -18.30 12.35 12.21
N GLY A 21 -17.73 12.60 11.05
CA GLY A 21 -17.03 13.85 10.77
C GLY A 21 -17.96 15.06 10.76
N LYS A 22 -19.18 14.91 10.20
CA LYS A 22 -20.18 15.99 10.18
C LYS A 22 -20.73 16.32 11.58
N LYS A 23 -20.66 15.37 12.52
CA LYS A 23 -21.06 15.55 13.92
C LYS A 23 -19.90 15.96 14.84
N ASP A 24 -18.74 16.32 14.27
CA ASP A 24 -17.52 16.67 15.00
C ASP A 24 -17.01 15.58 15.97
N ILE A 25 -17.50 14.33 15.84
CA ILE A 25 -16.97 13.19 16.59
C ILE A 25 -15.58 12.82 16.09
N LEU A 26 -15.35 12.94 14.77
CA LEU A 26 -14.06 12.74 14.11
C LEU A 26 -13.57 14.08 13.57
N ASP A 27 -12.79 14.79 14.36
CA ASP A 27 -12.08 16.00 13.92
C ASP A 27 -10.85 15.66 13.06
N SER A 28 -10.27 16.65 12.41
CA SER A 28 -9.09 16.49 11.56
C SER A 28 -7.88 15.94 12.33
N SER A 29 -7.74 16.25 13.61
CA SER A 29 -6.65 15.76 14.47
C SER A 29 -6.83 14.28 14.79
N THR A 30 -8.02 13.88 15.21
CA THR A 30 -8.39 12.49 15.52
C THR A 30 -8.27 11.61 14.28
N THR A 31 -8.77 12.07 13.13
CA THR A 31 -8.66 11.35 11.86
C THR A 31 -7.20 11.09 11.48
N LYS A 32 -6.31 12.09 11.65
CA LYS A 32 -4.87 11.91 11.39
C LYS A 32 -4.24 10.87 12.31
N LYS A 33 -4.58 10.87 13.60
CA LYS A 33 -4.06 9.89 14.58
C LYS A 33 -4.53 8.48 14.28
N ILE A 34 -5.83 8.31 13.97
CA ILE A 34 -6.39 7.00 13.58
C ILE A 34 -5.74 6.52 12.28
N SER A 35 -5.63 7.38 11.27
CA SER A 35 -4.96 7.04 10.01
C SER A 35 -3.51 6.63 10.22
N TRP A 36 -2.79 7.33 11.10
CA TRP A 36 -1.41 6.97 11.46
C TRP A 36 -1.35 5.57 12.10
N LEU A 37 -2.27 5.25 13.00
CA LEU A 37 -2.36 3.96 13.69
C LEU A 37 -2.64 2.82 12.69
N VAL A 38 -3.62 3.01 11.81
CA VAL A 38 -3.95 2.01 10.76
C VAL A 38 -2.76 1.76 9.85
N VAL A 39 -2.10 2.80 9.36
CA VAL A 39 -0.98 2.63 8.41
C VAL A 39 0.26 2.07 9.05
N ASN A 40 0.58 2.49 10.29
CA ASN A 40 1.86 2.15 10.92
C ASN A 40 1.78 0.98 11.91
N VAL A 41 0.59 0.54 12.28
CA VAL A 41 0.40 -0.58 13.19
C VAL A 41 -0.41 -1.69 12.53
N ALA A 42 -1.67 -1.46 12.18
CA ALA A 42 -2.55 -2.50 11.66
C ALA A 42 -2.06 -3.06 10.31
N ASN A 43 -1.75 -2.20 9.33
CA ASN A 43 -1.22 -2.64 8.03
C ASN A 43 0.15 -3.33 8.17
N VAL A 44 0.99 -2.85 9.09
CA VAL A 44 2.29 -3.49 9.40
C VAL A 44 2.08 -4.91 9.93
N ALA A 45 1.17 -5.07 10.90
CA ALA A 45 0.84 -6.38 11.46
C ALA A 45 0.27 -7.33 10.40
N MET A 46 -0.65 -6.84 9.55
CA MET A 46 -1.24 -7.61 8.45
C MET A 46 -0.19 -8.10 7.44
N ILE A 47 0.76 -7.25 7.07
CA ILE A 47 1.85 -7.60 6.13
C ILE A 47 2.78 -8.64 6.76
N LEU A 48 3.17 -8.46 8.02
CA LEU A 48 4.03 -9.40 8.74
C LEU A 48 3.36 -10.76 8.88
N GLN A 49 2.08 -10.79 9.28
CA GLN A 49 1.30 -12.02 9.37
C GLN A 49 1.23 -12.74 8.02
N ALA A 50 0.97 -12.03 6.93
CA ALA A 50 0.91 -12.64 5.61
C ALA A 50 2.22 -13.32 5.20
N GLY A 51 3.37 -12.73 5.61
CA GLY A 51 4.68 -13.35 5.40
C GLY A 51 4.89 -14.64 6.18
N LEU A 52 4.35 -14.71 7.40
CA LEU A 52 4.45 -15.88 8.28
C LEU A 52 3.50 -17.00 7.87
N ASP A 53 2.22 -16.68 7.65
CA ASP A 53 1.18 -17.66 7.32
C ASP A 53 1.46 -18.42 6.01
N ASN A 54 2.18 -17.84 5.06
CA ASN A 54 2.34 -18.40 3.73
C ASN A 54 3.71 -19.07 3.47
N GLN A 55 4.53 -19.29 4.50
CA GLN A 55 5.90 -19.82 4.34
C GLN A 55 5.97 -21.20 3.69
N ASN A 56 4.97 -22.04 3.90
CA ASN A 56 4.95 -23.44 3.41
C ASN A 56 4.04 -23.65 2.19
N ASP A 57 3.11 -22.74 1.94
CA ASP A 57 2.02 -22.94 0.98
C ASP A 57 2.31 -22.35 -0.41
N MET A 58 3.39 -21.58 -0.57
CA MET A 58 3.67 -20.86 -1.80
C MET A 58 5.02 -21.24 -2.43
N PRO A 59 5.04 -21.52 -3.76
CA PRO A 59 6.31 -21.66 -4.49
C PRO A 59 7.08 -20.34 -4.51
N LYS A 60 8.38 -20.38 -4.24
CA LYS A 60 9.24 -19.19 -4.31
C LYS A 60 9.25 -18.52 -5.69
N GLU A 61 9.09 -19.32 -6.74
CA GLU A 61 9.00 -18.87 -8.13
C GLU A 61 7.79 -17.95 -8.35
N THR A 62 6.68 -18.19 -7.65
CA THR A 62 5.48 -17.36 -7.74
C THR A 62 5.75 -15.94 -7.26
N LEU A 63 6.53 -15.76 -6.18
CA LEU A 63 6.90 -14.42 -5.71
C LEU A 63 7.75 -13.66 -6.73
N LEU A 64 8.66 -14.35 -7.41
CA LEU A 64 9.48 -13.74 -8.47
C LEU A 64 8.62 -13.30 -9.66
N ILE A 65 7.66 -14.14 -10.06
CA ILE A 65 6.70 -13.81 -11.12
C ILE A 65 5.86 -12.59 -10.71
N VAL A 66 5.33 -12.57 -9.49
CA VAL A 66 4.55 -11.45 -8.95
C VAL A 66 5.41 -10.18 -8.88
N GLY A 67 6.68 -10.29 -8.48
CA GLY A 67 7.64 -9.19 -8.52
C GLY A 67 7.84 -8.62 -9.93
N GLY A 68 8.01 -9.49 -10.91
CA GLY A 68 8.11 -9.11 -12.33
C GLY A 68 6.83 -8.41 -12.84
N LEU A 69 5.66 -8.95 -12.49
CA LEU A 69 4.37 -8.35 -12.83
C LEU A 69 4.19 -6.98 -12.16
N ALA A 70 4.62 -6.83 -10.91
CA ALA A 70 4.55 -5.55 -10.20
C ALA A 70 5.43 -4.48 -10.89
N VAL A 71 6.65 -4.84 -11.27
CA VAL A 71 7.53 -3.94 -12.04
C VAL A 71 6.88 -3.57 -13.38
N ALA A 72 6.39 -4.54 -14.13
CA ALA A 72 5.72 -4.31 -15.41
C ALA A 72 4.51 -3.38 -15.27
N MET A 73 3.68 -3.59 -14.23
CA MET A 73 2.52 -2.74 -13.93
C MET A 73 2.95 -1.30 -13.65
N TYR A 74 3.94 -1.06 -12.79
CA TYR A 74 4.38 0.30 -12.49
C TYR A 74 5.04 0.98 -13.69
N VAL A 75 5.80 0.27 -14.51
CA VAL A 75 6.34 0.80 -15.77
C VAL A 75 5.19 1.23 -16.69
N MET A 76 4.17 0.39 -16.87
CA MET A 76 2.99 0.72 -17.67
C MET A 76 2.24 1.94 -17.11
N LEU A 77 2.03 2.00 -15.78
CA LEU A 77 1.36 3.14 -15.15
C LEU A 77 2.16 4.45 -15.31
N ILE A 78 3.49 4.40 -15.21
CA ILE A 78 4.36 5.57 -15.43
C ILE A 78 4.28 6.04 -16.89
N LEU A 79 4.28 5.12 -17.86
CA LEU A 79 4.10 5.44 -19.28
C LEU A 79 2.74 6.08 -19.56
N LEU A 80 1.66 5.51 -19.01
CA LEU A 80 0.32 6.08 -19.11
C LEU A 80 0.25 7.45 -18.43
N ALA A 81 0.86 7.61 -17.26
CA ALA A 81 0.92 8.89 -16.57
C ALA A 81 1.71 9.96 -17.32
N ALA A 82 2.67 9.59 -18.15
CA ALA A 82 3.37 10.52 -19.02
C ALA A 82 2.48 11.03 -20.17
N ILE A 83 1.64 10.16 -20.72
CA ILE A 83 0.84 10.42 -21.93
C ILE A 83 -0.51 11.05 -21.58
N LEU A 84 -1.21 10.55 -20.57
CA LEU A 84 -2.61 10.88 -20.29
C LEU A 84 -2.87 12.36 -20.00
N PRO A 85 -2.05 13.11 -19.23
CA PRO A 85 -2.25 14.54 -19.04
C PRO A 85 -2.16 15.36 -20.32
N ILE A 86 -1.37 14.88 -21.30
CA ILE A 86 -1.23 15.51 -22.61
C ILE A 86 -2.50 15.28 -23.44
N VAL A 87 -2.97 14.03 -23.49
CA VAL A 87 -4.20 13.64 -24.22
C VAL A 87 -5.43 14.37 -23.66
N LEU A 88 -5.52 14.48 -22.33
CA LEU A 88 -6.61 15.18 -21.64
C LEU A 88 -6.47 16.72 -21.70
N ARG A 89 -5.43 17.25 -22.38
CA ARG A 89 -5.17 18.69 -22.48
C ARG A 89 -5.15 19.39 -21.12
N ALA A 90 -4.63 18.71 -20.10
CA ALA A 90 -4.50 19.27 -18.76
C ALA A 90 -3.58 20.49 -18.75
N LYS A 91 -3.73 21.37 -17.75
CA LYS A 91 -2.79 22.50 -17.57
C LYS A 91 -1.41 21.96 -17.18
N LYS A 92 -0.35 22.46 -17.80
CA LYS A 92 1.04 22.00 -17.57
C LYS A 92 1.45 22.08 -16.09
N GLU A 93 0.95 23.08 -15.37
CA GLU A 93 1.18 23.27 -13.93
C GLU A 93 0.72 22.07 -13.09
N ASN A 94 -0.31 21.36 -13.53
CA ASN A 94 -0.92 20.24 -12.82
C ASN A 94 -0.41 18.85 -13.28
N TYR A 95 0.49 18.80 -14.26
CA TYR A 95 0.99 17.51 -14.79
C TYR A 95 1.60 16.61 -13.70
N GLY A 96 2.36 17.19 -12.76
CA GLY A 96 2.95 16.44 -11.67
C GLY A 96 1.91 15.77 -10.76
N ILE A 97 0.84 16.52 -10.46
CA ILE A 97 -0.27 16.00 -9.63
C ILE A 97 -0.99 14.86 -10.36
N TYR A 98 -1.40 15.06 -11.61
CA TYR A 98 -2.09 14.03 -12.40
C TYR A 98 -1.24 12.77 -12.58
N ARG A 99 0.05 12.92 -12.87
CA ARG A 99 0.99 11.78 -12.97
C ARG A 99 1.06 10.99 -11.68
N THR A 100 1.17 11.69 -10.55
CA THR A 100 1.25 11.04 -9.25
C THR A 100 -0.06 10.32 -8.89
N MET A 101 -1.21 10.96 -9.14
CA MET A 101 -2.52 10.34 -8.88
C MET A 101 -2.79 9.10 -9.74
N LEU A 102 -2.26 9.04 -10.96
CA LEU A 102 -2.41 7.88 -11.85
C LEU A 102 -1.55 6.69 -11.41
N VAL A 103 -0.33 6.96 -10.95
CA VAL A 103 0.61 5.88 -10.57
C VAL A 103 0.31 5.35 -9.17
N PHE A 104 -0.09 6.23 -8.24
CA PHE A 104 -0.20 5.89 -6.83
C PHE A 104 -1.66 5.82 -6.37
N SER A 105 -2.21 4.61 -6.38
CA SER A 105 -3.54 4.31 -5.84
C SER A 105 -3.51 4.11 -4.31
N ASN A 106 -4.69 4.08 -3.69
CA ASN A 106 -4.83 3.88 -2.24
C ASN A 106 -4.69 2.38 -1.87
N VAL A 107 -3.47 1.87 -1.90
CA VAL A 107 -3.20 0.46 -1.56
C VAL A 107 -3.33 0.20 -0.06
N GLY A 108 -2.86 1.13 0.78
CA GLY A 108 -2.79 0.93 2.23
C GLY A 108 -4.16 0.84 2.92
N PHE A 109 -5.08 1.76 2.62
CA PHE A 109 -6.39 1.80 3.30
C PHE A 109 -7.47 0.94 2.63
N MET A 110 -7.41 0.76 1.32
CA MET A 110 -8.42 0.01 0.57
C MET A 110 -7.89 -1.30 0.01
N GLY A 111 -6.64 -1.31 -0.46
CA GLY A 111 -6.07 -2.46 -1.14
C GLY A 111 -5.90 -3.66 -0.21
N PHE A 112 -5.21 -3.50 0.91
CA PHE A 112 -4.95 -4.61 1.83
C PHE A 112 -6.21 -5.25 2.41
N PRO A 113 -7.15 -4.49 3.03
CA PRO A 113 -8.38 -5.08 3.55
C PRO A 113 -9.21 -5.78 2.48
N LEU A 114 -9.29 -5.20 1.28
CA LEU A 114 -10.03 -5.78 0.18
C LEU A 114 -9.41 -7.09 -0.30
N LEU A 115 -8.08 -7.15 -0.44
CA LEU A 115 -7.37 -8.34 -0.87
C LEU A 115 -7.44 -9.45 0.19
N LEU A 116 -7.31 -9.09 1.47
CA LEU A 116 -7.48 -10.05 2.57
C LEU A 116 -8.86 -10.70 2.53
N ALA A 117 -9.91 -9.91 2.36
CA ALA A 117 -11.28 -10.38 2.32
C ALA A 117 -11.62 -11.21 1.07
N LEU A 118 -10.98 -10.93 -0.08
CA LEU A 118 -11.25 -11.62 -1.35
C LEU A 118 -10.44 -12.92 -1.53
N ALA A 119 -9.19 -12.93 -1.09
CA ALA A 119 -8.24 -13.97 -1.44
C ALA A 119 -7.29 -14.36 -0.27
N GLY A 120 -7.60 -13.91 0.94
CA GLY A 120 -6.88 -14.30 2.15
C GLY A 120 -5.46 -13.72 2.27
N THR A 121 -4.70 -14.27 3.22
CA THR A 121 -3.33 -13.84 3.55
C THR A 121 -2.35 -13.97 2.39
N GLN A 122 -2.59 -14.91 1.49
CA GLN A 122 -1.80 -15.09 0.27
C GLN A 122 -1.79 -13.82 -0.60
N ALA A 123 -2.96 -13.22 -0.84
CA ALA A 123 -3.08 -11.99 -1.62
C ALA A 123 -2.42 -10.80 -0.92
N VAL A 124 -2.44 -10.77 0.41
CA VAL A 124 -1.75 -9.73 1.20
C VAL A 124 -0.23 -9.82 1.02
N LEU A 125 0.34 -11.03 0.98
CA LEU A 125 1.76 -11.21 0.72
C LEU A 125 2.15 -10.74 -0.70
N TYR A 126 1.33 -11.02 -1.71
CA TYR A 126 1.53 -10.46 -3.05
C TYR A 126 1.44 -8.93 -3.05
N ALA A 127 0.44 -8.38 -2.35
CA ALA A 127 0.30 -6.94 -2.22
C ALA A 127 1.50 -6.28 -1.50
N ALA A 128 2.17 -6.99 -0.59
CA ALA A 128 3.38 -6.49 0.07
C ALA A 128 4.53 -6.24 -0.93
N ILE A 129 4.64 -7.06 -1.98
CA ILE A 129 5.62 -6.85 -3.07
C ILE A 129 5.27 -5.57 -3.85
N PHE A 130 3.99 -5.37 -4.18
CA PHE A 130 3.53 -4.14 -4.82
C PHE A 130 3.72 -2.92 -3.92
N GLN A 131 3.48 -3.05 -2.62
CA GLN A 131 3.67 -1.99 -1.64
C GLN A 131 5.14 -1.59 -1.47
N PHE A 132 6.06 -2.54 -1.57
CA PHE A 132 7.49 -2.26 -1.58
C PHE A 132 7.85 -1.35 -2.76
N LEU A 133 7.46 -1.72 -3.98
CA LEU A 133 7.69 -0.92 -5.18
C LEU A 133 6.95 0.42 -5.13
N PHE A 134 5.70 0.42 -4.63
CA PHE A 134 4.92 1.64 -4.40
C PHE A 134 5.71 2.64 -3.54
N SER A 135 6.21 2.21 -2.40
CA SER A 135 6.95 3.07 -1.48
C SER A 135 8.22 3.61 -2.13
N PHE A 136 8.99 2.74 -2.80
CA PHE A 136 10.19 3.16 -3.52
C PHE A 136 9.89 4.21 -4.59
N LEU A 137 8.89 3.97 -5.44
CA LEU A 137 8.52 4.87 -6.52
C LEU A 137 7.87 6.16 -6.00
N LEU A 138 7.07 6.10 -4.94
CA LEU A 138 6.43 7.28 -4.35
C LEU A 138 7.48 8.28 -3.87
N TYR A 139 8.50 7.81 -3.14
CA TYR A 139 9.55 8.68 -2.60
C TYR A 139 10.61 9.10 -3.62
N SER A 140 10.72 8.41 -4.75
CA SER A 140 11.59 8.80 -5.87
C SER A 140 10.83 9.62 -6.93
N TYR A 141 9.97 8.97 -7.68
CA TYR A 141 9.22 9.55 -8.79
C TYR A 141 8.06 10.45 -8.33
N GLY A 142 7.27 10.03 -7.32
CA GLY A 142 6.07 10.76 -6.88
C GLY A 142 6.40 12.13 -6.31
N ILE A 143 7.31 12.21 -5.35
CA ILE A 143 7.71 13.48 -4.72
C ILE A 143 8.35 14.42 -5.74
N THR A 144 9.18 13.91 -6.63
CA THR A 144 9.81 14.71 -7.69
C THR A 144 8.79 15.37 -8.61
N ASN A 145 7.75 14.62 -9.03
CA ASN A 145 6.68 15.14 -9.85
C ASN A 145 5.82 16.20 -9.13
N ILE A 146 5.49 16.01 -7.86
CA ILE A 146 4.67 16.97 -7.10
C ILE A 146 5.44 18.24 -6.78
N SER A 147 6.74 18.14 -6.44
CA SER A 147 7.54 19.29 -6.04
C SER A 147 7.93 20.20 -7.21
N GLY A 148 7.73 19.76 -8.45
CA GLY A 148 8.13 20.51 -9.66
C GLY A 148 9.64 20.72 -9.80
N ARG A 149 10.45 20.13 -8.91
CA ARG A 149 11.92 20.26 -8.94
C ARG A 149 12.51 19.27 -9.93
N LYS A 150 13.62 19.66 -10.57
CA LYS A 150 14.36 18.75 -11.45
C LYS A 150 14.89 17.55 -10.65
N ALA A 151 14.89 16.38 -11.28
CA ALA A 151 15.52 15.18 -10.72
C ALA A 151 17.00 15.52 -10.39
N GLY A 152 17.34 15.47 -9.10
CA GLY A 152 18.67 15.82 -8.59
C GLY A 152 18.76 17.05 -7.68
N GLU A 153 17.80 17.98 -7.74
CA GLU A 153 17.78 19.16 -6.84
C GLU A 153 17.13 18.89 -5.48
N SER A 154 16.22 17.93 -5.41
CA SER A 154 15.77 17.36 -4.14
C SER A 154 16.58 16.09 -3.91
N GLY A 155 17.58 16.15 -3.04
CA GLY A 155 18.34 14.96 -2.66
C GLY A 155 17.39 13.81 -2.34
N PHE A 156 17.68 12.62 -2.85
CA PHE A 156 16.89 11.41 -2.65
C PHE A 156 16.63 11.22 -1.14
N GLN A 157 15.37 11.30 -0.73
CA GLN A 157 15.02 11.37 0.69
C GLN A 157 14.96 9.96 1.31
N TRP A 158 16.09 9.28 1.38
CA TRP A 158 16.24 7.95 1.98
C TRP A 158 15.56 7.81 3.34
N LYS A 159 15.65 8.84 4.20
CA LYS A 159 15.04 8.83 5.53
C LYS A 159 13.51 8.73 5.51
N ARG A 160 12.86 9.23 4.46
CA ARG A 160 11.40 9.14 4.30
C ARG A 160 10.95 7.84 3.66
N MET A 161 11.83 7.16 2.93
CA MET A 161 11.56 5.83 2.40
C MET A 161 11.48 4.78 3.49
N ILE A 162 12.31 4.92 4.53
CA ILE A 162 12.32 4.00 5.68
C ILE A 162 11.09 4.31 6.53
N ASN A 163 9.96 3.70 6.19
CA ASN A 163 8.72 3.77 6.94
C ASN A 163 8.34 2.36 7.46
N PRO A 164 7.50 2.26 8.51
CA PRO A 164 7.14 0.97 9.10
C PRO A 164 6.57 -0.03 8.10
N GLY A 165 5.78 0.43 7.14
CA GLY A 165 5.21 -0.42 6.10
C GLY A 165 6.27 -1.02 5.17
N LEU A 166 7.30 -0.25 4.77
CA LEU A 166 8.40 -0.77 3.96
C LEU A 166 9.23 -1.81 4.75
N ILE A 167 9.52 -1.50 6.01
CA ILE A 167 10.24 -2.43 6.91
C ILE A 167 9.45 -3.73 7.04
N ALA A 168 8.13 -3.65 7.25
CA ALA A 168 7.25 -4.82 7.30
C ALA A 168 7.28 -5.65 6.02
N CYS A 169 7.26 -5.01 4.84
CA CYS A 169 7.38 -5.72 3.57
C CYS A 169 8.72 -6.48 3.45
N VAL A 170 9.82 -5.84 3.82
CA VAL A 170 11.14 -6.49 3.79
C VAL A 170 11.20 -7.67 4.75
N ILE A 171 10.71 -7.49 5.99
CA ILE A 171 10.66 -8.56 7.01
C ILE A 171 9.76 -9.70 6.53
N ALA A 172 8.54 -9.42 6.06
CA ALA A 172 7.59 -10.42 5.60
C ALA A 172 8.16 -11.26 4.44
N ILE A 173 8.74 -10.61 3.44
CA ILE A 173 9.38 -11.29 2.30
C ILE A 173 10.60 -12.10 2.78
N SER A 174 11.43 -11.54 3.66
CA SER A 174 12.60 -12.24 4.21
C SER A 174 12.19 -13.44 5.06
N SER A 175 11.17 -13.31 5.91
CA SER A 175 10.63 -14.40 6.73
C SER A 175 10.06 -15.53 5.88
N PHE A 176 9.38 -15.18 4.78
CA PHE A 176 8.89 -16.16 3.81
C PHE A 176 10.03 -16.99 3.20
N PHE A 177 11.15 -16.36 2.80
CA PHE A 177 12.29 -17.08 2.23
C PHE A 177 13.09 -17.86 3.28
N ALA A 178 13.25 -17.32 4.49
CA ALA A 178 14.05 -17.90 5.56
C ALA A 178 13.29 -18.98 6.36
N LYS A 179 11.97 -19.10 6.15
CA LYS A 179 11.09 -20.03 6.91
C LYS A 179 11.30 -19.90 8.42
N VAL A 180 11.17 -18.67 8.93
CA VAL A 180 11.39 -18.37 10.35
C VAL A 180 10.17 -18.80 11.15
N ASP A 181 10.35 -19.77 12.04
CA ASP A 181 9.32 -20.13 13.00
C ASP A 181 9.23 -19.06 14.09
N MET A 182 8.07 -18.42 14.18
CA MET A 182 7.80 -17.42 15.21
C MET A 182 7.09 -18.06 16.41
N PRO A 183 7.36 -17.57 17.64
CA PRO A 183 6.63 -18.02 18.82
C PRO A 183 5.13 -17.71 18.69
N ASP A 184 4.27 -18.63 19.18
CA ASP A 184 2.80 -18.54 19.07
C ASP A 184 2.21 -17.24 19.62
N PHE A 185 2.84 -16.63 20.64
CA PHE A 185 2.37 -15.35 21.17
C PHE A 185 2.54 -14.19 20.18
N VAL A 186 3.60 -14.20 19.37
CA VAL A 186 3.84 -13.18 18.33
C VAL A 186 2.77 -13.30 17.24
N ASP A 187 2.51 -14.52 16.79
CA ASP A 187 1.46 -14.82 15.81
C ASP A 187 0.08 -14.35 16.30
N THR A 188 -0.26 -14.66 17.57
CA THR A 188 -1.51 -14.21 18.18
C THR A 188 -1.63 -12.69 18.24
N VAL A 189 -0.55 -11.99 18.61
CA VAL A 189 -0.54 -10.52 18.65
C VAL A 189 -0.72 -9.92 17.24
N LEU A 190 -0.01 -10.45 16.26
CA LEU A 190 -0.13 -9.98 14.87
C LEU A 190 -1.55 -10.19 14.32
N LYS A 191 -2.15 -11.36 14.55
CA LYS A 191 -3.54 -11.65 14.17
C LYS A 191 -4.55 -10.68 14.79
N ASN A 192 -4.40 -10.39 16.08
CA ASN A 192 -5.29 -9.44 16.77
C ASN A 192 -5.10 -7.98 16.33
N LEU A 193 -3.93 -7.60 15.87
CA LEU A 193 -3.66 -6.25 15.33
C LEU A 193 -4.05 -6.10 13.86
N ALA A 194 -4.09 -7.21 13.12
CA ALA A 194 -4.43 -7.24 11.70
C ALA A 194 -5.95 -7.28 11.44
N ASN A 195 -6.74 -7.75 12.41
CA ASN A 195 -8.21 -7.82 12.37
C ASN A 195 -8.85 -6.63 13.08
#